data_f398c9ca6c04d9d5a0ceff4463dd8478
#
_entry.id   f398c9ca6c04d9d5a0ceff4463dd8478
#
_cell.length_a   1.000
_cell.length_b   1.000
_cell.length_c   1.000
_cell.angle_alpha   90.00
_cell.angle_beta   90.00
_cell.angle_gamma   90.00
#
_symmetry.space_group_name_H-M   'P 1'
#
loop_
_entity.id
_entity.type
_entity.pdbx_description
1 polymer ?
#
loop_
_entity_poly.entity_id
_entity_poly.type
_entity_poly.pdbx_seq_one_letter_code
_entity_poly.pdbx_strand_id
1 'polypeptide(L)'
;MDHNNILAVVLAGGKSKRFGRDKSQVKLGDKILIDYILSEIIDLYKDILIVANEPIRFLNSNKISVTEDIKKGLGPLGGVFTAMKWARDNKKEYEWISTFPIDTPFFKKDHLNKFYKEISLDKSNLFFMKSKNTRHNIFGLWSLKLFEKLEYALDKGDRKVELWANEIGVKTID
;
A
#
# COMPACT_ATOMS: atom_id res chain seq x y z
N MET A 1 2.21 17.96 -3.77
CA MET A 1 0.97 17.26 -3.37
C MET A 1 0.89 17.35 -1.86
N ASP A 2 -0.24 17.71 -1.32
CA ASP A 2 -0.42 17.72 0.14
C ASP A 2 -0.65 16.27 0.63
N HIS A 3 0.21 15.79 1.54
CA HIS A 3 0.11 14.44 2.08
C HIS A 3 -1.13 14.26 3.00
N ASN A 4 -1.83 15.35 3.35
CA ASN A 4 -3.00 15.30 4.22
C ASN A 4 -4.20 14.57 3.59
N ASN A 5 -4.28 14.52 2.26
CA ASN A 5 -5.32 13.80 1.52
C ASN A 5 -4.90 12.39 1.07
N ILE A 6 -3.76 11.90 1.58
CA ILE A 6 -3.23 10.57 1.27
C ILE A 6 -3.24 9.70 2.54
N LEU A 7 -3.91 8.56 2.50
CA LEU A 7 -3.78 7.52 3.53
C LEU A 7 -2.58 6.64 3.22
N ALA A 8 -1.62 6.53 4.14
CA ALA A 8 -0.57 5.53 4.03
C ALA A 8 -1.10 4.15 4.38
N VAL A 9 -0.77 3.13 3.60
CA VAL A 9 -1.28 1.77 3.76
C VAL A 9 -0.13 0.77 3.74
N VAL A 10 0.10 0.09 4.86
CA VAL A 10 1.04 -1.02 4.93
C VAL A 10 0.29 -2.32 4.65
N LEU A 11 0.64 -3.01 3.56
CA LEU A 11 0.06 -4.30 3.21
C LEU A 11 0.90 -5.41 3.84
N ALA A 12 0.46 -5.85 5.02
CA ALA A 12 1.11 -6.88 5.82
C ALA A 12 0.44 -8.27 5.67
N GLY A 13 -0.62 -8.38 4.87
CA GLY A 13 -1.31 -9.61 4.54
C GLY A 13 -0.61 -10.38 3.43
N GLY A 14 -0.57 -11.70 3.57
CA GLY A 14 -0.05 -12.61 2.54
C GLY A 14 0.46 -13.90 3.18
N LYS A 15 -0.13 -15.04 2.82
CA LYS A 15 0.40 -16.35 3.23
C LYS A 15 1.75 -16.56 2.55
N SER A 16 2.82 -16.28 3.26
CA SER A 16 4.17 -16.64 2.85
C SER A 16 4.35 -18.15 2.90
N LYS A 17 3.81 -18.85 1.89
CA LYS A 17 3.98 -20.32 1.76
C LYS A 17 5.46 -20.74 1.69
N ARG A 18 6.36 -19.82 1.34
CA ARG A 18 7.79 -20.11 1.15
C ARG A 18 8.61 -20.03 2.45
N PHE A 19 8.16 -19.31 3.47
CA PHE A 19 8.92 -19.09 4.71
C PHE A 19 8.33 -19.78 5.95
N GLY A 20 7.16 -20.41 5.84
CA GLY A 20 6.52 -21.11 6.97
C GLY A 20 6.18 -20.21 8.18
N ARG A 21 6.43 -18.91 8.09
CA ARG A 21 6.20 -17.90 9.14
C ARG A 21 5.52 -16.66 8.55
N ASP A 22 4.76 -15.97 9.39
CA ASP A 22 4.18 -14.68 9.04
C ASP A 22 5.31 -13.66 8.79
N LYS A 23 5.34 -13.10 7.57
CA LYS A 23 6.35 -12.07 7.18
C LYS A 23 6.33 -10.86 8.09
N SER A 24 5.18 -10.51 8.68
CA SER A 24 5.04 -9.36 9.57
C SER A 24 5.89 -9.47 10.83
N GLN A 25 6.21 -10.70 11.26
CA GLN A 25 7.00 -11.00 12.45
C GLN A 25 8.48 -11.32 12.13
N VAL A 26 8.87 -11.26 10.86
CA VAL A 26 10.28 -11.52 10.47
C VAL A 26 11.14 -10.37 10.98
N LYS A 27 12.15 -10.73 11.78
CA LYS A 27 13.20 -9.81 12.23
C LYS A 27 14.28 -9.70 11.17
N LEU A 28 14.73 -8.49 10.97
CA LEU A 28 15.92 -8.18 10.20
C LEU A 28 16.85 -7.34 11.07
N GLY A 29 17.92 -7.94 11.58
CA GLY A 29 18.69 -7.37 12.67
C GLY A 29 17.83 -7.26 13.94
N ASP A 30 17.82 -6.09 14.57
CA ASP A 30 17.11 -5.86 15.85
C ASP A 30 15.63 -5.46 15.68
N LYS A 31 15.18 -5.17 14.45
CA LYS A 31 13.82 -4.69 14.16
C LYS A 31 13.03 -5.69 13.31
N ILE A 32 11.71 -5.68 13.46
CA ILE A 32 10.80 -6.38 12.55
C ILE A 32 10.58 -5.56 11.27
N LEU A 33 10.22 -6.24 10.16
CA LEU A 33 10.12 -5.58 8.85
C LEU A 33 9.19 -4.38 8.84
N ILE A 34 8.06 -4.46 9.53
CA ILE A 34 7.09 -3.37 9.58
C ILE A 34 7.66 -2.11 10.24
N ASP A 35 8.51 -2.24 11.27
CA ASP A 35 9.08 -1.08 11.95
C ASP A 35 10.05 -0.30 11.06
N TYR A 36 10.72 -0.97 10.10
CA TYR A 36 11.51 -0.26 9.09
C TYR A 36 10.63 0.62 8.21
N ILE A 37 9.49 0.09 7.75
CA ILE A 37 8.54 0.85 6.93
C ILE A 37 7.96 2.01 7.74
N LEU A 38 7.46 1.73 8.95
CA LEU A 38 6.84 2.74 9.79
C LEU A 38 7.80 3.88 10.12
N SER A 39 9.08 3.59 10.39
CA SER A 39 10.09 4.62 10.67
C SER A 39 10.33 5.59 9.50
N GLU A 40 10.08 5.18 8.25
CA GLU A 40 10.23 6.06 7.07
C GLU A 40 8.95 6.87 6.76
N ILE A 41 7.76 6.40 7.19
CA ILE A 41 6.48 7.02 6.78
C ILE A 41 5.74 7.76 7.90
N ILE A 42 6.02 7.50 9.18
CA ILE A 42 5.22 8.01 10.31
C ILE A 42 5.19 9.55 10.40
N ASP A 43 6.25 10.21 9.97
CA ASP A 43 6.34 11.67 9.97
C ASP A 43 5.80 12.30 8.68
N LEU A 44 5.56 11.51 7.64
CA LEU A 44 5.11 12.00 6.33
C LEU A 44 3.59 12.04 6.21
N TYR A 45 2.87 11.17 6.93
CA TYR A 45 1.42 11.00 6.78
C TYR A 45 0.70 11.31 8.07
N LYS A 46 -0.53 11.80 7.91
CA LYS A 46 -1.44 12.08 9.02
C LYS A 46 -1.95 10.78 9.67
N ASP A 47 -2.32 9.81 8.82
CA ASP A 47 -2.84 8.53 9.25
C ASP A 47 -2.19 7.38 8.46
N ILE A 48 -2.00 6.26 9.13
CA ILE A 48 -1.43 5.02 8.57
C ILE A 48 -2.40 3.88 8.85
N LEU A 49 -2.75 3.11 7.83
CA LEU A 49 -3.54 1.90 7.96
C LEU A 49 -2.65 0.68 7.71
N ILE A 50 -2.70 -0.29 8.62
CA ILE A 50 -2.09 -1.60 8.41
C ILE A 50 -3.20 -2.58 8.03
N VAL A 51 -3.09 -3.22 6.88
CA VAL A 51 -3.98 -4.31 6.46
C VAL A 51 -3.27 -5.64 6.73
N ALA A 52 -3.75 -6.39 7.72
CA ALA A 52 -3.15 -7.64 8.17
C ALA A 52 -4.22 -8.68 8.47
N ASN A 53 -3.95 -9.96 8.15
CA ASN A 53 -4.87 -11.07 8.44
C ASN A 53 -4.59 -11.75 9.80
N GLU A 54 -3.43 -11.49 10.38
CA GLU A 54 -2.97 -12.02 11.65
C GLU A 54 -2.58 -10.89 12.61
N PRO A 55 -2.60 -11.10 13.92
CA PRO A 55 -2.14 -10.10 14.88
C PRO A 55 -0.71 -9.69 14.59
N ILE A 56 -0.49 -8.39 14.45
CA ILE A 56 0.80 -7.82 14.13
C ILE A 56 1.32 -6.97 15.30
N ARG A 57 2.60 -7.13 15.63
CA ARG A 57 3.29 -6.27 16.61
C ARG A 57 4.02 -5.18 15.84
N PHE A 58 3.93 -3.96 16.33
CA PHE A 58 4.60 -2.77 15.78
C PHE A 58 4.71 -1.69 16.86
N LEU A 59 5.51 -0.66 16.60
CA LEU A 59 5.59 0.53 17.47
C LEU A 59 4.23 1.23 17.50
N ASN A 60 3.62 1.32 18.68
CA ASN A 60 2.29 1.90 18.84
C ASN A 60 2.31 3.41 18.61
N SER A 61 1.31 3.92 17.89
CA SER A 61 1.10 5.35 17.63
C SER A 61 -0.38 5.62 17.41
N ASN A 62 -0.86 6.79 17.84
CA ASN A 62 -2.22 7.25 17.61
C ASN A 62 -2.55 7.50 16.12
N LYS A 63 -1.52 7.55 15.27
CA LYS A 63 -1.67 7.66 13.81
C LYS A 63 -1.96 6.33 13.12
N ILE A 64 -1.81 5.21 13.82
CA ILE A 64 -1.86 3.87 13.21
C ILE A 64 -3.17 3.18 13.55
N SER A 65 -3.88 2.75 12.51
CA SER A 65 -5.04 1.86 12.60
C SER A 65 -4.72 0.52 11.97
N VAL A 66 -5.35 -0.56 12.44
CA VAL A 66 -5.20 -1.91 11.89
C VAL A 66 -6.57 -2.42 11.44
N THR A 67 -6.62 -3.07 10.29
CA THR A 67 -7.82 -3.75 9.79
C THR A 67 -7.47 -5.10 9.18
N GLU A 68 -8.43 -6.02 9.19
CA GLU A 68 -8.31 -7.28 8.46
C GLU A 68 -8.66 -7.09 6.98
N ASP A 69 -8.05 -7.90 6.12
CA ASP A 69 -8.42 -7.96 4.71
C ASP A 69 -9.85 -8.54 4.56
N ILE A 70 -10.79 -7.72 4.11
CA ILE A 70 -12.19 -8.10 3.91
C ILE A 70 -12.39 -9.01 2.70
N LYS A 71 -11.46 -9.02 1.76
CA LYS A 71 -11.44 -9.87 0.56
C LYS A 71 -10.31 -10.91 0.67
N LYS A 72 -10.31 -11.70 1.74
CA LYS A 72 -9.25 -12.72 2.00
C LYS A 72 -9.03 -13.65 0.80
N GLY A 73 -7.77 -13.93 0.51
CA GLY A 73 -7.40 -14.85 -0.57
C GLY A 73 -7.36 -14.24 -1.97
N LEU A 74 -7.67 -12.95 -2.12
CA LEU A 74 -7.62 -12.25 -3.41
C LEU A 74 -6.23 -11.63 -3.71
N GLY A 75 -5.21 -12.02 -2.96
CA GLY A 75 -3.87 -11.49 -3.13
C GLY A 75 -3.77 -10.00 -2.78
N PRO A 76 -2.72 -9.30 -3.27
CA PRO A 76 -2.49 -7.90 -2.92
C PRO A 76 -3.62 -6.95 -3.30
N LEU A 77 -4.36 -7.22 -4.39
CA LEU A 77 -5.51 -6.39 -4.79
C LEU A 77 -6.63 -6.40 -3.75
N GLY A 78 -6.84 -7.52 -3.03
CA GLY A 78 -7.79 -7.60 -1.91
C GLY A 78 -7.43 -6.62 -0.80
N GLY A 79 -6.15 -6.58 -0.41
CA GLY A 79 -5.66 -5.63 0.60
C GLY A 79 -5.77 -4.17 0.16
N VAL A 80 -5.50 -3.87 -1.11
CA VAL A 80 -5.70 -2.52 -1.69
C VAL A 80 -7.18 -2.13 -1.64
N PHE A 81 -8.08 -3.04 -2.05
CA PHE A 81 -9.52 -2.81 -1.99
C PHE A 81 -9.99 -2.54 -0.55
N THR A 82 -9.54 -3.36 0.40
CA THR A 82 -9.83 -3.19 1.82
C THR A 82 -9.42 -1.80 2.31
N ALA A 83 -8.24 -1.34 1.95
CA ALA A 83 -7.74 -0.03 2.33
C ALA A 83 -8.56 1.12 1.69
N MET A 84 -8.92 0.99 0.42
CA MET A 84 -9.79 1.97 -0.25
C MET A 84 -11.16 2.06 0.40
N LYS A 85 -11.76 0.90 0.74
CA LYS A 85 -13.05 0.85 1.43
C LYS A 85 -12.96 1.50 2.82
N TRP A 86 -11.91 1.17 3.58
CA TRP A 86 -11.66 1.78 4.89
C TRP A 86 -11.53 3.30 4.79
N ALA A 87 -10.78 3.82 3.80
CA ALA A 87 -10.62 5.25 3.58
C ALA A 87 -11.96 5.94 3.28
N ARG A 88 -12.81 5.33 2.46
CA ARG A 88 -14.15 5.86 2.13
C ARG A 88 -15.10 5.85 3.34
N ASP A 89 -15.07 4.78 4.13
CA ASP A 89 -16.01 4.59 5.24
C ASP A 89 -15.64 5.45 6.47
N ASN A 90 -14.34 5.69 6.71
CA ASN A 90 -13.86 6.31 7.94
C ASN A 90 -13.36 7.75 7.77
N LYS A 91 -12.83 8.11 6.62
CA LYS A 91 -12.22 9.41 6.37
C LYS A 91 -12.58 9.95 4.99
N LYS A 92 -13.54 10.82 4.92
CA LYS A 92 -14.04 11.38 3.65
C LYS A 92 -13.05 12.33 2.96
N GLU A 93 -12.01 12.76 3.64
CA GLU A 93 -11.01 13.73 3.12
C GLU A 93 -9.92 13.10 2.26
N TYR A 94 -9.77 11.75 2.27
CA TYR A 94 -8.78 11.12 1.43
C TYR A 94 -9.22 11.05 -0.03
N GLU A 95 -8.27 11.34 -0.91
CA GLU A 95 -8.41 11.18 -2.35
C GLU A 95 -7.54 10.02 -2.87
N TRP A 96 -6.52 9.66 -2.09
CA TRP A 96 -5.50 8.70 -2.47
C TRP A 96 -5.16 7.75 -1.33
N ILE A 97 -4.71 6.55 -1.70
CA ILE A 97 -3.95 5.69 -0.80
C ILE A 97 -2.54 5.49 -1.34
N SER A 98 -1.53 5.49 -0.46
CA SER A 98 -0.15 5.15 -0.79
C SER A 98 0.19 3.81 -0.17
N THR A 99 0.55 2.82 -0.99
CA THR A 99 0.74 1.44 -0.55
C THR A 99 2.20 1.07 -0.38
N PHE A 100 2.51 0.39 0.72
CA PHE A 100 3.83 -0.08 1.14
C PHE A 100 3.76 -1.58 1.39
N PRO A 101 4.33 -2.43 0.51
CA PRO A 101 4.38 -3.86 0.75
C PRO A 101 5.42 -4.19 1.83
N ILE A 102 5.09 -5.10 2.73
CA ILE A 102 5.93 -5.45 3.87
C ILE A 102 7.28 -6.08 3.48
N ASP A 103 7.40 -6.59 2.27
CA ASP A 103 8.62 -7.22 1.74
C ASP A 103 9.57 -6.26 1.00
N THR A 104 9.26 -4.96 0.99
CA THR A 104 10.14 -3.90 0.46
C THR A 104 10.44 -2.83 1.52
N PRO A 105 11.12 -3.19 2.64
CA PRO A 105 11.30 -2.28 3.77
C PRO A 105 12.42 -1.24 3.59
N PHE A 106 13.24 -1.32 2.52
CA PHE A 106 14.47 -0.54 2.37
C PHE A 106 14.33 0.71 1.49
N PHE A 107 13.15 1.27 1.36
CA PHE A 107 13.01 2.60 0.77
C PHE A 107 13.34 3.68 1.81
N LYS A 108 13.58 4.91 1.32
CA LYS A 108 13.81 6.10 2.15
C LYS A 108 12.74 7.13 1.86
N LYS A 109 12.41 7.97 2.87
CA LYS A 109 11.43 9.06 2.72
C LYS A 109 11.77 10.01 1.56
N ASP A 110 13.05 10.20 1.23
CA ASP A 110 13.46 11.04 0.11
C ASP A 110 13.01 10.46 -1.25
N HIS A 111 12.95 9.13 -1.39
CA HIS A 111 12.39 8.50 -2.58
C HIS A 111 10.89 8.80 -2.70
N LEU A 112 10.15 8.82 -1.59
CA LEU A 112 8.74 9.17 -1.56
C LEU A 112 8.52 10.65 -1.93
N ASN A 113 9.34 11.55 -1.40
CA ASN A 113 9.27 12.97 -1.72
C ASN A 113 9.50 13.21 -3.23
N LYS A 114 10.50 12.54 -3.81
CA LYS A 114 10.75 12.58 -5.25
C LYS A 114 9.54 12.05 -6.03
N PHE A 115 9.03 10.88 -5.66
CA PHE A 115 7.87 10.24 -6.26
C PHE A 115 6.65 11.17 -6.30
N TYR A 116 6.28 11.80 -5.19
CA TYR A 116 5.15 12.71 -5.13
C TYR A 116 5.37 14.01 -5.90
N LYS A 117 6.60 14.49 -5.98
CA LYS A 117 6.94 15.67 -6.79
C LYS A 117 6.70 15.41 -8.28
N GLU A 118 7.09 14.24 -8.77
CA GLU A 118 6.91 13.86 -10.17
C GLU A 118 5.43 13.64 -10.54
N ILE A 119 4.64 13.09 -9.61
CA ILE A 119 3.20 12.83 -9.79
C ILE A 119 2.38 14.12 -9.84
N SER A 120 2.79 15.17 -9.14
CA SER A 120 1.99 16.39 -8.96
C SER A 120 1.56 17.08 -10.26
N LEU A 121 2.22 16.78 -11.37
CA LEU A 121 1.95 17.35 -12.71
C LEU A 121 1.18 16.38 -13.63
N ASP A 122 0.91 15.18 -13.17
CA ASP A 122 0.28 14.11 -13.97
C ASP A 122 -1.18 13.90 -13.58
N LYS A 123 -2.02 13.55 -14.56
CA LYS A 123 -3.46 13.33 -14.37
C LYS A 123 -3.85 11.84 -14.22
N SER A 124 -2.88 10.93 -14.17
CA SER A 124 -3.13 9.50 -14.01
C SER A 124 -3.73 9.21 -12.63
N ASN A 125 -4.47 8.10 -12.53
CA ASN A 125 -5.10 7.67 -11.28
C ASN A 125 -4.34 6.54 -10.57
N LEU A 126 -3.26 6.03 -11.19
CA LEU A 126 -2.45 4.94 -10.66
C LEU A 126 -0.99 5.14 -11.02
N PHE A 127 -0.14 5.12 -9.98
CA PHE A 127 1.30 5.27 -10.13
C PHE A 127 2.02 4.18 -9.35
N PHE A 128 3.02 3.54 -9.96
CA PHE A 128 3.91 2.61 -9.28
C PHE A 128 5.36 3.07 -9.32
N MET A 129 6.06 2.81 -8.23
CA MET A 129 7.51 3.01 -8.19
C MET A 129 8.20 1.97 -9.06
N LYS A 130 9.31 2.39 -9.68
CA LYS A 130 10.21 1.55 -10.44
C LYS A 130 11.62 1.76 -9.91
N SER A 131 12.43 0.74 -9.91
CA SER A 131 13.86 0.84 -9.63
C SER A 131 14.64 -0.15 -10.49
N LYS A 132 15.77 0.28 -11.04
CA LYS A 132 16.63 -0.58 -11.89
C LYS A 132 15.84 -1.35 -12.96
N ASN A 133 14.95 -0.68 -13.67
CA ASN A 133 14.06 -1.26 -14.69
C ASN A 133 13.00 -2.26 -14.19
N THR A 134 12.86 -2.44 -12.86
CA THR A 134 11.84 -3.31 -12.27
C THR A 134 10.72 -2.47 -11.68
N ARG A 135 9.48 -2.69 -12.13
CA ARG A 135 8.29 -2.08 -11.58
C ARG A 135 7.85 -2.82 -10.30
N HIS A 136 7.60 -2.05 -9.26
CA HIS A 136 7.09 -2.57 -7.99
C HIS A 136 5.57 -2.45 -7.95
N ASN A 137 4.86 -3.49 -8.40
CA ASN A 137 3.42 -3.47 -8.68
C ASN A 137 2.49 -3.20 -7.49
N ILE A 138 3.01 -3.09 -6.27
CA ILE A 138 2.21 -2.77 -5.06
C ILE A 138 2.73 -1.52 -4.37
N PHE A 139 3.95 -1.11 -4.68
CA PHE A 139 4.51 0.08 -4.11
C PHE A 139 4.12 1.29 -4.97
N GLY A 140 3.11 2.05 -4.54
CA GLY A 140 2.60 3.14 -5.35
C GLY A 140 1.46 3.95 -4.76
N LEU A 141 0.89 4.80 -5.59
CA LEU A 141 -0.19 5.71 -5.27
C LEU A 141 -1.43 5.37 -6.10
N TRP A 142 -2.56 5.20 -5.44
CA TRP A 142 -3.82 4.77 -6.03
C TRP A 142 -4.91 5.80 -5.72
N SER A 143 -5.53 6.36 -6.74
CA SER A 143 -6.69 7.24 -6.56
C SER A 143 -7.90 6.45 -6.05
N LEU A 144 -8.62 7.01 -5.08
CA LEU A 144 -9.89 6.43 -4.63
C LEU A 144 -10.98 6.41 -5.72
N LYS A 145 -10.79 7.15 -6.82
CA LYS A 145 -11.63 7.06 -8.02
C LYS A 145 -11.59 5.69 -8.69
N LEU A 146 -10.60 4.86 -8.37
CA LEU A 146 -10.46 3.51 -8.91
C LEU A 146 -11.27 2.46 -8.12
N PHE A 147 -11.92 2.84 -7.02
CA PHE A 147 -12.59 1.90 -6.12
C PHE A 147 -13.57 0.98 -6.83
N GLU A 148 -14.55 1.54 -7.57
CA GLU A 148 -15.58 0.75 -8.26
C GLU A 148 -14.99 -0.14 -9.36
N LYS A 149 -13.95 0.34 -10.05
CA LYS A 149 -13.24 -0.46 -11.06
C LYS A 149 -12.51 -1.64 -10.44
N LEU A 150 -11.88 -1.42 -9.28
CA LEU A 150 -11.19 -2.48 -8.56
C LEU A 150 -12.18 -3.51 -7.99
N GLU A 151 -13.29 -3.06 -7.41
CA GLU A 151 -14.36 -3.94 -6.92
C GLU A 151 -14.86 -4.87 -8.01
N TYR A 152 -15.23 -4.30 -9.16
CA TYR A 152 -15.70 -5.05 -10.33
C TYR A 152 -14.68 -6.09 -10.84
N ALA A 153 -13.41 -5.71 -10.92
CA ALA A 153 -12.34 -6.63 -11.33
C ALA A 153 -12.18 -7.80 -10.34
N LEU A 154 -12.21 -7.52 -9.03
CA LEU A 154 -12.13 -8.55 -8.00
C LEU A 154 -13.32 -9.51 -8.03
N ASP A 155 -14.52 -9.00 -8.26
CA ASP A 155 -15.75 -9.82 -8.38
C ASP A 155 -15.73 -10.70 -9.63
N LYS A 156 -15.09 -10.26 -10.70
CA LYS A 156 -14.81 -11.08 -11.90
C LYS A 156 -13.72 -12.12 -11.72
N GLY A 157 -12.98 -12.04 -10.63
CA GLY A 157 -11.94 -13.01 -10.33
C GLY A 157 -10.53 -12.55 -10.66
N ASP A 158 -10.30 -11.28 -10.98
CA ASP A 158 -8.96 -10.74 -11.21
C ASP A 158 -8.11 -10.78 -9.95
N ARG A 159 -6.85 -11.23 -10.09
CA ARG A 159 -5.91 -11.42 -8.97
C ARG A 159 -4.54 -10.81 -9.25
N LYS A 160 -4.23 -10.60 -10.53
CA LYS A 160 -2.90 -10.17 -10.96
C LYS A 160 -2.83 -8.65 -11.02
N VAL A 161 -2.13 -8.05 -10.06
CA VAL A 161 -1.93 -6.59 -10.00
C VAL A 161 -1.40 -6.03 -11.31
N GLU A 162 -0.43 -6.71 -11.91
CA GLU A 162 0.21 -6.25 -13.14
C GLU A 162 -0.78 -6.13 -14.31
N LEU A 163 -1.63 -7.13 -14.51
CA LEU A 163 -2.60 -7.14 -15.61
C LEU A 163 -3.64 -6.05 -15.40
N TRP A 164 -4.22 -5.98 -14.23
CA TRP A 164 -5.20 -4.96 -13.88
C TRP A 164 -4.63 -3.54 -13.98
N ALA A 165 -3.42 -3.31 -13.46
CA ALA A 165 -2.78 -2.01 -13.52
C ALA A 165 -2.50 -1.55 -14.97
N ASN A 166 -2.08 -2.47 -15.84
CA ASN A 166 -1.87 -2.17 -17.25
C ASN A 166 -3.19 -1.80 -17.96
N GLU A 167 -4.28 -2.50 -17.65
CA GLU A 167 -5.62 -2.21 -18.18
C GLU A 167 -6.12 -0.81 -17.74
N ILE A 168 -5.88 -0.43 -16.48
CA ILE A 168 -6.25 0.88 -15.93
C ILE A 168 -5.39 2.02 -16.49
N GLY A 169 -4.20 1.73 -17.00
CA GLY A 169 -3.26 2.75 -17.46
C GLY A 169 -2.34 3.26 -16.35
N VAL A 170 -1.58 2.34 -15.73
CA VAL A 170 -0.61 2.70 -14.70
C VAL A 170 0.56 3.50 -15.26
N LYS A 171 1.00 4.53 -14.53
CA LYS A 171 2.25 5.24 -14.79
C LYS A 171 3.35 4.76 -13.83
N THR A 172 4.56 4.63 -14.33
CA THR A 172 5.72 4.22 -13.53
C THR A 172 6.68 5.39 -13.35
N ILE A 173 7.17 5.55 -12.11
CA ILE A 173 8.10 6.61 -11.70
C ILE A 173 9.36 5.95 -11.16
N ASP A 174 10.54 6.41 -11.62
CA ASP A 174 11.88 5.96 -11.18
C ASP A 174 12.33 6.65 -9.89
#